data_3a49d22b171e6d53ce9d8a6c79326017
#
_entry.id   3a49d22b171e6d53ce9d8a6c79326017
#
_cell.length_a   1.000
_cell.length_b   1.000
_cell.length_c   1.000
_cell.angle_alpha   90.00
_cell.angle_beta   90.00
_cell.angle_gamma   90.00
#
_symmetry.space_group_name_H-M   'P 1'
#
loop_
_entity.id
_entity.type
_entity.pdbx_description
1 polymer ?
#
loop_
_entity_poly.entity_id
_entity_poly.type
_entity_poly.pdbx_seq_one_letter_code
_entity_poly.pdbx_strand_id
1 'polypeptide(L)'
;MKINLRFILLQCFFMIMSAPFWPLSSQTTPTKEPEIGIVEHLDAYLPDNLVFTDQDNKQVNLKYLINKPTVISFVYFRCPGICSPLMNGMAEAMDKNPDMVLGKDYQAITISFDPIETPDLALKKRANYLSRMKNPGEKNGWIFLTGDSTNIARATHAIGFNFKKAGNDYLHPGCIYMLSPKAKITRYLRGIYFLPFEFKLALIEASEGKSASTINKILIFCYNYDPAGQQYVLAVTKVTGSIILFFVLLLFITLLLRSRYKKIYS
;
A
#
# COMPACT_ATOMS: atom_id res chain seq x y z
N MET A 1 54.18 -4.14 30.21
CA MET A 1 53.74 -3.15 29.23
C MET A 1 52.22 -3.07 29.27
N LYS A 2 51.63 -2.15 30.05
CA LYS A 2 50.16 -2.01 30.18
C LYS A 2 49.64 -1.26 28.99
N ILE A 3 49.05 -1.97 28.03
CA ILE A 3 48.40 -1.36 26.85
C ILE A 3 47.20 -0.54 27.37
N ASN A 4 47.24 0.75 27.14
CA ASN A 4 46.24 1.68 27.64
C ASN A 4 44.98 1.58 26.75
N LEU A 5 44.04 0.77 27.19
CA LEU A 5 42.78 0.52 26.50
C LEU A 5 42.02 1.81 26.09
N ARG A 6 42.30 2.92 26.82
CA ARG A 6 41.78 4.26 26.48
C ARG A 6 42.38 4.83 25.16
N PHE A 7 43.62 4.48 24.86
CA PHE A 7 44.28 4.96 23.64
C PHE A 7 43.76 4.25 22.40
N ILE A 8 43.49 2.95 22.53
CA ILE A 8 42.90 2.13 21.44
C ILE A 8 41.46 2.57 21.13
N LEU A 9 40.67 2.84 22.18
CA LEU A 9 39.27 3.30 22.01
C LEU A 9 39.22 4.73 21.38
N LEU A 10 40.16 5.60 21.72
CA LEU A 10 40.24 6.93 21.13
C LEU A 10 40.69 6.88 19.66
N GLN A 11 41.63 6.00 19.32
CA GLN A 11 42.04 5.78 17.92
C GLN A 11 40.96 5.19 17.06
N CYS A 12 40.20 4.22 17.55
CA CYS A 12 39.05 3.67 16.82
C CYS A 12 37.95 4.71 16.62
N PHE A 13 37.70 5.58 17.61
CA PHE A 13 36.70 6.66 17.47
C PHE A 13 37.17 7.72 16.47
N PHE A 14 38.44 8.04 16.42
CA PHE A 14 38.98 8.99 15.47
C PHE A 14 39.02 8.45 14.03
N MET A 15 39.25 7.15 13.84
CA MET A 15 39.16 6.50 12.53
C MET A 15 37.73 6.46 11.95
N ILE A 16 36.72 6.37 12.78
CA ILE A 16 35.32 6.40 12.35
C ILE A 16 34.89 7.83 11.98
N MET A 17 35.43 8.84 12.66
CA MET A 17 35.16 10.26 12.36
C MET A 17 35.93 10.82 11.16
N SER A 18 37.01 10.18 10.75
CA SER A 18 37.82 10.61 9.60
C SER A 18 37.41 9.94 8.28
N ALA A 19 36.35 9.14 8.28
CA ALA A 19 35.76 8.65 7.03
C ALA A 19 35.31 9.87 6.22
N PRO A 20 35.84 10.08 4.97
CA PRO A 20 35.41 11.20 4.17
C PRO A 20 33.90 11.13 3.99
N PHE A 21 33.19 12.17 4.43
CA PHE A 21 31.81 12.41 4.14
C PHE A 21 31.71 12.65 2.63
N TRP A 22 31.64 11.55 1.87
CA TRP A 22 31.29 11.68 0.47
C TRP A 22 29.86 12.17 0.46
N PRO A 23 29.56 13.35 -0.10
CA PRO A 23 28.20 13.75 -0.31
C PRO A 23 27.59 12.69 -1.23
N LEU A 24 26.62 11.94 -0.70
CA LEU A 24 25.78 11.06 -1.50
C LEU A 24 25.01 12.01 -2.42
N SER A 25 25.59 12.29 -3.58
CA SER A 25 24.95 13.06 -4.64
C SER A 25 23.76 12.21 -5.07
N SER A 26 22.59 12.52 -4.51
CA SER A 26 21.32 11.98 -4.97
C SER A 26 21.13 12.49 -6.40
N GLN A 27 21.66 11.74 -7.36
CA GLN A 27 21.29 11.92 -8.74
C GLN A 27 19.82 11.48 -8.85
N THR A 28 18.91 12.44 -8.74
CA THR A 28 17.54 12.29 -9.20
C THR A 28 17.57 12.22 -10.73
N THR A 29 17.94 11.06 -11.26
CA THR A 29 17.59 10.71 -12.63
C THR A 29 16.07 10.79 -12.70
N PRO A 30 15.47 11.50 -13.69
CA PRO A 30 14.05 11.45 -13.92
C PRO A 30 13.70 9.98 -14.23
N THR A 31 13.20 9.27 -13.25
CA THR A 31 12.75 7.89 -13.40
C THR A 31 11.53 7.94 -14.31
N LYS A 32 11.73 7.51 -15.56
CA LYS A 32 10.60 7.25 -16.46
C LYS A 32 9.62 6.38 -15.71
N GLU A 33 8.36 6.80 -15.63
CA GLU A 33 7.33 6.01 -14.97
C GLU A 33 7.37 4.56 -15.50
N PRO A 34 7.26 3.55 -14.62
CA PRO A 34 7.31 2.17 -15.03
C PRO A 34 6.17 1.89 -16.03
N GLU A 35 6.47 1.22 -17.12
CA GLU A 35 5.47 0.85 -18.14
C GLU A 35 4.36 -0.05 -17.54
N ILE A 36 4.71 -0.83 -16.50
CA ILE A 36 3.79 -1.65 -15.70
C ILE A 36 4.18 -1.47 -14.24
N GLY A 37 3.22 -1.16 -13.38
CA GLY A 37 3.49 -0.98 -11.96
C GLY A 37 2.59 0.04 -11.28
N ILE A 38 2.94 0.37 -10.04
CA ILE A 38 2.25 1.36 -9.22
C ILE A 38 3.18 2.53 -8.94
N VAL A 39 2.76 3.73 -9.33
CA VAL A 39 3.33 5.00 -8.91
C VAL A 39 2.42 5.60 -7.86
N GLU A 40 2.90 5.79 -6.62
CA GLU A 40 2.04 6.26 -5.54
C GLU A 40 1.83 7.77 -5.61
N HIS A 41 0.57 8.17 -5.75
CA HIS A 41 0.13 9.57 -5.75
C HIS A 41 -0.59 9.88 -4.43
N LEU A 42 0.04 9.61 -3.30
CA LEU A 42 -0.52 9.91 -1.98
C LEU A 42 -0.86 11.39 -1.87
N ASP A 43 -1.97 11.69 -1.17
CA ASP A 43 -2.53 13.03 -1.00
C ASP A 43 -3.11 13.68 -2.27
N ALA A 44 -2.96 13.07 -3.45
CA ALA A 44 -3.65 13.53 -4.65
C ALA A 44 -5.15 13.22 -4.61
N TYR A 45 -5.92 14.02 -5.32
CA TYR A 45 -7.38 13.86 -5.46
C TYR A 45 -7.72 13.32 -6.84
N LEU A 46 -8.79 12.52 -6.92
CA LEU A 46 -9.32 12.13 -8.23
C LEU A 46 -9.83 13.34 -9.01
N PRO A 47 -9.67 13.35 -10.33
CA PRO A 47 -10.25 14.38 -11.20
C PRO A 47 -11.79 14.44 -11.11
N ASP A 48 -12.35 15.63 -11.29
CA ASP A 48 -13.80 15.87 -11.17
C ASP A 48 -14.65 15.18 -12.26
N ASN A 49 -14.09 15.00 -13.45
CA ASN A 49 -14.84 14.61 -14.65
C ASN A 49 -14.53 13.17 -15.08
N LEU A 50 -14.63 12.22 -14.17
CA LEU A 50 -14.46 10.79 -14.45
C LEU A 50 -15.83 10.12 -14.51
N VAL A 51 -16.34 9.85 -15.73
CA VAL A 51 -17.64 9.25 -15.95
C VAL A 51 -17.49 7.77 -16.29
N PHE A 52 -18.21 6.94 -15.53
CA PHE A 52 -18.27 5.48 -15.70
C PHE A 52 -19.73 5.03 -15.80
N THR A 53 -19.95 3.78 -16.19
CA THR A 53 -21.25 3.13 -16.17
C THR A 53 -21.24 2.06 -15.08
N ASP A 54 -22.22 2.08 -14.18
CA ASP A 54 -22.34 1.10 -13.12
C ASP A 54 -22.96 -0.22 -13.63
N GLN A 55 -23.02 -1.22 -12.76
CA GLN A 55 -23.59 -2.54 -13.05
C GLN A 55 -25.10 -2.51 -13.36
N ASP A 56 -25.79 -1.42 -13.03
CA ASP A 56 -27.22 -1.23 -13.31
C ASP A 56 -27.41 -0.34 -14.58
N ASN A 57 -26.35 -0.20 -15.39
CA ASN A 57 -26.30 0.57 -16.64
C ASN A 57 -26.61 2.07 -16.47
N LYS A 58 -26.24 2.64 -15.31
CA LYS A 58 -26.39 4.08 -15.03
C LYS A 58 -25.04 4.78 -15.15
N GLN A 59 -25.03 5.93 -15.78
CA GLN A 59 -23.84 6.78 -15.77
C GLN A 59 -23.65 7.42 -14.39
N VAL A 60 -22.43 7.31 -13.86
CA VAL A 60 -22.02 7.84 -12.57
C VAL A 60 -20.72 8.61 -12.70
N ASN A 61 -20.58 9.71 -11.97
CA ASN A 61 -19.30 10.37 -11.81
C ASN A 61 -18.55 9.74 -10.65
N LEU A 62 -17.35 9.23 -10.89
CA LEU A 62 -16.57 8.47 -9.90
C LEU A 62 -16.30 9.30 -8.64
N LYS A 63 -15.97 10.59 -8.79
CA LYS A 63 -15.67 11.44 -7.63
C LYS A 63 -16.90 11.68 -6.76
N TYR A 64 -18.06 11.92 -7.37
CA TYR A 64 -19.31 12.13 -6.62
C TYR A 64 -19.91 10.84 -6.06
N LEU A 65 -19.54 9.68 -6.63
CA LEU A 65 -19.89 8.38 -6.09
C LEU A 65 -19.16 8.11 -4.76
N ILE A 66 -17.96 8.66 -4.60
CA ILE A 66 -17.13 8.51 -3.40
C ILE A 66 -17.60 9.49 -2.34
N ASN A 67 -18.39 8.99 -1.38
CA ASN A 67 -18.94 9.78 -0.26
C ASN A 67 -18.63 9.19 1.12
N LYS A 68 -17.91 8.07 1.15
CA LYS A 68 -17.44 7.32 2.33
C LYS A 68 -15.98 6.92 2.12
N PRO A 69 -15.27 6.44 3.17
CA PRO A 69 -14.01 5.75 2.97
C PRO A 69 -14.20 4.67 1.90
N THR A 70 -13.38 4.70 0.87
CA THR A 70 -13.60 3.86 -0.32
C THR A 70 -12.38 3.02 -0.62
N VAL A 71 -12.57 1.73 -0.83
CA VAL A 71 -11.56 0.85 -1.42
C VAL A 71 -11.83 0.72 -2.91
N ILE A 72 -10.84 1.09 -3.75
CA ILE A 72 -10.91 0.92 -5.20
C ILE A 72 -10.01 -0.23 -5.63
N SER A 73 -10.47 -1.03 -6.59
CA SER A 73 -9.68 -2.02 -7.33
C SER A 73 -9.83 -1.80 -8.83
N PHE A 74 -8.69 -1.91 -9.55
CA PHE A 74 -8.69 -1.98 -11.02
C PHE A 74 -8.46 -3.42 -11.44
N VAL A 75 -9.39 -3.95 -12.23
CA VAL A 75 -9.36 -5.31 -12.76
C VAL A 75 -9.89 -5.30 -14.20
N TYR A 76 -9.79 -6.42 -14.93
CA TYR A 76 -10.69 -6.69 -16.03
C TYR A 76 -11.43 -8.01 -15.77
N PHE A 77 -12.71 -8.03 -16.06
CA PHE A 77 -13.61 -9.08 -15.57
C PHE A 77 -13.39 -10.43 -16.26
N ARG A 78 -12.79 -10.44 -17.44
CA ARG A 78 -12.44 -11.66 -18.20
C ARG A 78 -11.05 -12.19 -17.87
N CYS A 79 -10.32 -11.56 -16.94
CA CYS A 79 -8.95 -11.93 -16.58
C CYS A 79 -8.82 -13.40 -16.21
N PRO A 80 -7.94 -14.15 -16.88
CA PRO A 80 -7.65 -15.54 -16.52
C PRO A 80 -6.65 -15.66 -15.37
N GLY A 81 -6.02 -14.56 -14.97
CA GLY A 81 -4.89 -14.52 -14.04
C GLY A 81 -5.20 -13.89 -12.68
N ILE A 82 -4.49 -12.79 -12.37
CA ILE A 82 -4.38 -12.20 -11.03
C ILE A 82 -5.64 -11.49 -10.53
N CYS A 83 -6.57 -11.05 -11.42
CA CYS A 83 -7.75 -10.31 -11.01
C CYS A 83 -8.66 -11.10 -10.06
N SER A 84 -8.87 -12.40 -10.33
CA SER A 84 -9.70 -13.22 -9.45
C SER A 84 -9.09 -13.43 -8.06
N PRO A 85 -7.80 -13.79 -7.91
CA PRO A 85 -7.11 -13.78 -6.62
C PRO A 85 -7.19 -12.42 -5.89
N LEU A 86 -6.97 -11.30 -6.58
CA LEU A 86 -7.06 -9.95 -6.01
C LEU A 86 -8.45 -9.68 -5.41
N MET A 87 -9.49 -9.96 -6.19
CA MET A 87 -10.88 -9.74 -5.78
C MET A 87 -11.30 -10.66 -4.63
N ASN A 88 -10.83 -11.92 -4.63
CA ASN A 88 -11.05 -12.85 -3.53
C ASN A 88 -10.36 -12.37 -2.25
N GLY A 89 -9.10 -11.91 -2.34
CA GLY A 89 -8.38 -11.36 -1.19
C GLY A 89 -9.03 -10.10 -0.63
N MET A 90 -9.57 -9.24 -1.50
CA MET A 90 -10.33 -8.06 -1.09
C MET A 90 -11.64 -8.46 -0.38
N ALA A 91 -12.40 -9.41 -0.92
CA ALA A 91 -13.62 -9.93 -0.30
C ALA A 91 -13.34 -10.59 1.06
N GLU A 92 -12.26 -11.37 1.15
CA GLU A 92 -11.82 -11.99 2.41
C GLU A 92 -11.42 -10.95 3.46
N ALA A 93 -10.72 -9.89 3.08
CA ALA A 93 -10.37 -8.81 3.99
C ALA A 93 -11.60 -8.07 4.51
N MET A 94 -12.61 -7.85 3.66
CA MET A 94 -13.91 -7.29 4.06
C MET A 94 -14.65 -8.22 5.03
N ASP A 95 -14.75 -9.50 4.73
CA ASP A 95 -15.42 -10.50 5.58
C ASP A 95 -14.79 -10.67 6.96
N LYS A 96 -13.47 -10.50 7.07
CA LYS A 96 -12.72 -10.61 8.32
C LYS A 96 -12.79 -9.33 9.19
N ASN A 97 -13.48 -8.29 8.74
CA ASN A 97 -13.71 -7.05 9.49
C ASN A 97 -15.22 -6.80 9.69
N PRO A 98 -15.96 -7.69 10.39
CA PRO A 98 -17.40 -7.61 10.52
C PRO A 98 -17.91 -6.39 11.31
N ASP A 99 -17.03 -5.73 12.05
CA ASP A 99 -17.29 -4.49 12.77
C ASP A 99 -17.28 -3.24 11.87
N MET A 100 -16.90 -3.37 10.60
CA MET A 100 -17.00 -2.34 9.57
C MET A 100 -17.93 -2.83 8.46
N VAL A 101 -19.12 -2.27 8.40
CA VAL A 101 -20.18 -2.72 7.50
C VAL A 101 -20.02 -2.09 6.13
N LEU A 102 -19.81 -2.92 5.12
CA LEU A 102 -19.76 -2.51 3.71
C LEU A 102 -21.09 -1.87 3.29
N GLY A 103 -21.03 -0.69 2.68
CA GLY A 103 -22.18 0.13 2.31
C GLY A 103 -22.59 1.15 3.39
N LYS A 104 -22.37 0.85 4.67
CA LYS A 104 -22.66 1.75 5.79
C LYS A 104 -21.42 2.55 6.20
N ASP A 105 -20.38 1.89 6.65
CA ASP A 105 -19.18 2.53 7.22
C ASP A 105 -18.14 2.87 6.15
N TYR A 106 -18.08 2.07 5.10
CA TYR A 106 -17.23 2.26 3.91
C TYR A 106 -17.91 1.71 2.67
N GLN A 107 -17.33 1.95 1.52
CA GLN A 107 -17.76 1.37 0.24
C GLN A 107 -16.59 0.78 -0.54
N ALA A 108 -16.91 -0.13 -1.47
CA ALA A 108 -15.98 -0.72 -2.39
C ALA A 108 -16.37 -0.39 -3.84
N ILE A 109 -15.40 -0.08 -4.67
CA ILE A 109 -15.60 0.20 -6.10
C ILE A 109 -14.60 -0.63 -6.89
N THR A 110 -15.10 -1.47 -7.77
CA THR A 110 -14.28 -2.25 -8.72
C THR A 110 -14.48 -1.69 -10.10
N ILE A 111 -13.40 -1.26 -10.74
CA ILE A 111 -13.42 -0.61 -12.06
C ILE A 111 -12.76 -1.56 -13.06
N SER A 112 -13.49 -1.91 -14.12
CA SER A 112 -12.86 -2.55 -15.25
C SER A 112 -12.00 -1.55 -16.01
N PHE A 113 -10.74 -1.93 -16.27
CA PHE A 113 -9.86 -1.16 -17.12
C PHE A 113 -9.82 -1.65 -18.58
N ASP A 114 -10.65 -2.66 -18.93
CA ASP A 114 -10.85 -3.07 -20.31
C ASP A 114 -12.08 -2.34 -20.90
N PRO A 115 -11.89 -1.44 -21.88
CA PRO A 115 -12.98 -0.62 -22.43
C PRO A 115 -14.04 -1.39 -23.23
N ILE A 116 -13.80 -2.68 -23.51
CA ILE A 116 -14.78 -3.53 -24.23
C ILE A 116 -15.72 -4.28 -23.27
N GLU A 117 -15.49 -4.19 -21.96
CA GLU A 117 -16.34 -4.87 -20.98
C GLU A 117 -17.63 -4.10 -20.70
N THR A 118 -18.70 -4.83 -20.43
CA THR A 118 -20.06 -4.29 -20.38
C THR A 118 -20.62 -4.26 -18.96
N PRO A 119 -21.61 -3.40 -18.66
CA PRO A 119 -22.33 -3.39 -17.38
C PRO A 119 -22.97 -4.74 -17.03
N ASP A 120 -23.47 -5.50 -18.00
CA ASP A 120 -24.02 -6.85 -17.77
C ASP A 120 -22.97 -7.82 -17.23
N LEU A 121 -21.72 -7.73 -17.73
CA LEU A 121 -20.63 -8.53 -17.19
C LEU A 121 -20.24 -8.07 -15.78
N ALA A 122 -20.25 -6.77 -15.54
CA ALA A 122 -20.03 -6.18 -14.21
C ALA A 122 -21.08 -6.68 -13.22
N LEU A 123 -22.37 -6.68 -13.59
CA LEU A 123 -23.46 -7.19 -12.75
C LEU A 123 -23.27 -8.66 -12.39
N LYS A 124 -22.94 -9.52 -13.37
CA LYS A 124 -22.67 -10.95 -13.13
C LYS A 124 -21.49 -11.18 -12.21
N LYS A 125 -20.40 -10.45 -12.41
CA LYS A 125 -19.20 -10.53 -11.56
C LYS A 125 -19.50 -10.07 -10.13
N ARG A 126 -20.17 -8.95 -9.97
CA ARG A 126 -20.62 -8.44 -8.67
C ARG A 126 -21.43 -9.48 -7.91
N ALA A 127 -22.48 -10.03 -8.55
CA ALA A 127 -23.33 -11.04 -7.95
C ALA A 127 -22.52 -12.26 -7.50
N ASN A 128 -21.57 -12.72 -8.31
CA ASN A 128 -20.70 -13.84 -7.99
C ASN A 128 -19.80 -13.61 -6.76
N TYR A 129 -19.26 -12.39 -6.58
CA TYR A 129 -18.45 -12.09 -5.39
C TYR A 129 -19.32 -11.92 -4.15
N LEU A 130 -20.43 -11.18 -4.24
CA LEU A 130 -21.32 -10.95 -3.10
C LEU A 130 -21.94 -12.26 -2.58
N SER A 131 -22.27 -13.21 -3.48
CA SER A 131 -22.84 -14.50 -3.07
C SER A 131 -21.88 -15.40 -2.28
N ARG A 132 -20.57 -15.13 -2.35
CA ARG A 132 -19.54 -15.90 -1.65
C ARG A 132 -19.12 -15.26 -0.33
N MET A 133 -19.47 -14.00 -0.12
CA MET A 133 -19.16 -13.28 1.12
C MET A 133 -20.07 -13.75 2.25
N LYS A 134 -19.50 -13.85 3.45
CA LYS A 134 -20.26 -14.11 4.69
C LYS A 134 -21.00 -12.85 5.17
N ASN A 135 -20.36 -11.69 4.94
CA ASN A 135 -20.84 -10.37 5.33
C ASN A 135 -20.89 -9.45 4.10
N PRO A 136 -21.85 -9.65 3.17
CA PRO A 136 -21.89 -8.89 1.91
C PRO A 136 -22.27 -7.41 2.11
N GLY A 137 -22.59 -6.98 3.33
CA GLY A 137 -22.98 -5.62 3.64
C GLY A 137 -24.32 -5.20 3.03
N GLU A 138 -24.48 -3.89 2.81
CA GLU A 138 -25.67 -3.33 2.17
C GLU A 138 -25.63 -3.53 0.65
N LYS A 139 -26.80 -3.59 0.02
CA LYS A 139 -27.00 -3.89 -1.41
C LYS A 139 -26.08 -3.07 -2.33
N ASN A 140 -25.82 -1.81 -2.01
CA ASN A 140 -25.00 -0.90 -2.82
C ASN A 140 -23.61 -0.65 -2.24
N GLY A 141 -23.14 -1.47 -1.32
CA GLY A 141 -21.84 -1.31 -0.68
C GLY A 141 -20.66 -1.58 -1.62
N TRP A 142 -20.82 -2.52 -2.55
CA TRP A 142 -19.81 -2.85 -3.55
C TRP A 142 -20.33 -2.57 -4.97
N ILE A 143 -19.73 -1.61 -5.64
CA ILE A 143 -20.15 -1.10 -6.96
C ILE A 143 -19.13 -1.55 -8.00
N PHE A 144 -19.62 -2.01 -9.15
CA PHE A 144 -18.80 -2.46 -10.27
C PHE A 144 -19.00 -1.52 -11.45
N LEU A 145 -17.90 -0.96 -11.96
CA LEU A 145 -17.91 0.05 -12.99
C LEU A 145 -17.23 -0.44 -14.28
N THR A 146 -17.78 -0.01 -15.39
CA THR A 146 -17.17 -0.09 -16.72
C THR A 146 -17.06 1.31 -17.32
N GLY A 147 -16.14 1.54 -18.27
CA GLY A 147 -15.95 2.86 -18.83
C GLY A 147 -15.31 2.83 -20.21
N ASP A 148 -15.28 3.97 -20.85
CA ASP A 148 -14.54 4.17 -22.10
C ASP A 148 -13.03 4.29 -21.84
N SER A 149 -12.23 4.14 -22.90
CA SER A 149 -10.77 4.17 -22.84
C SER A 149 -10.22 5.49 -22.27
N THR A 150 -10.89 6.60 -22.51
CA THR A 150 -10.45 7.94 -22.04
C THR A 150 -10.61 8.08 -20.55
N ASN A 151 -11.79 7.74 -20.01
CA ASN A 151 -12.06 7.80 -18.58
C ASN A 151 -11.23 6.75 -17.80
N ILE A 152 -11.06 5.55 -18.37
CA ILE A 152 -10.16 4.52 -17.80
C ILE A 152 -8.73 5.05 -17.71
N ALA A 153 -8.16 5.57 -18.82
CA ALA A 153 -6.79 6.09 -18.82
C ALA A 153 -6.59 7.24 -17.82
N ARG A 154 -7.56 8.15 -17.72
CA ARG A 154 -7.52 9.26 -16.76
C ARG A 154 -7.61 8.78 -15.31
N ALA A 155 -8.46 7.82 -15.01
CA ALA A 155 -8.61 7.26 -13.67
C ALA A 155 -7.37 6.47 -13.23
N THR A 156 -6.85 5.62 -14.12
CA THR A 156 -5.66 4.80 -13.84
C THR A 156 -4.41 5.67 -13.69
N HIS A 157 -4.24 6.69 -14.53
CA HIS A 157 -3.16 7.68 -14.38
C HIS A 157 -3.27 8.46 -13.06
N ALA A 158 -4.47 8.94 -12.71
CA ALA A 158 -4.66 9.70 -11.46
C ALA A 158 -4.30 8.89 -10.21
N ILE A 159 -4.56 7.58 -10.22
CA ILE A 159 -4.20 6.65 -9.13
C ILE A 159 -2.78 6.10 -9.27
N GLY A 160 -2.13 6.29 -10.42
CA GLY A 160 -0.80 5.76 -10.69
C GLY A 160 -0.79 4.25 -10.93
N PHE A 161 -1.86 3.70 -11.53
CA PHE A 161 -1.96 2.31 -11.96
C PHE A 161 -1.54 2.18 -13.41
N ASN A 162 -0.35 1.64 -13.67
CA ASN A 162 0.19 1.44 -15.00
C ASN A 162 0.06 -0.02 -15.44
N PHE A 163 -0.59 -0.23 -16.57
CA PHE A 163 -0.82 -1.54 -17.17
C PHE A 163 -0.55 -1.50 -18.68
N LYS A 164 -0.27 -2.66 -19.26
CA LYS A 164 0.05 -2.80 -20.69
C LYS A 164 -0.76 -3.92 -21.32
N LYS A 165 -1.31 -3.67 -22.49
CA LYS A 165 -1.95 -4.73 -23.28
C LYS A 165 -0.90 -5.70 -23.84
N ALA A 166 -1.13 -6.99 -23.69
CA ALA A 166 -0.28 -8.07 -24.15
C ALA A 166 -1.13 -9.12 -24.90
N GLY A 167 -1.23 -8.98 -26.20
CA GLY A 167 -2.14 -9.81 -27.02
C GLY A 167 -3.61 -9.54 -26.66
N ASN A 168 -4.32 -10.58 -26.25
CA ASN A 168 -5.72 -10.50 -25.80
C ASN A 168 -5.86 -10.19 -24.30
N ASP A 169 -4.75 -10.19 -23.56
CA ASP A 169 -4.70 -9.99 -22.11
C ASP A 169 -4.00 -8.67 -21.75
N TYR A 170 -3.89 -8.43 -20.46
CA TYR A 170 -3.18 -7.27 -19.92
C TYR A 170 -2.17 -7.69 -18.84
N LEU A 171 -1.02 -7.07 -18.88
CA LEU A 171 -0.03 -7.12 -17.80
C LEU A 171 -0.29 -5.96 -16.85
N HIS A 172 -0.55 -6.25 -15.58
CA HIS A 172 -0.89 -5.26 -14.57
C HIS A 172 -0.48 -5.70 -13.16
N PRO A 173 -0.20 -4.77 -12.25
CA PRO A 173 0.09 -5.10 -10.84
C PRO A 173 -1.20 -5.43 -10.06
N GLY A 174 -1.05 -6.20 -8.96
CA GLY A 174 -2.10 -6.36 -7.96
C GLY A 174 -2.01 -5.24 -6.91
N CYS A 175 -3.09 -4.49 -6.73
CA CYS A 175 -3.18 -3.45 -5.72
C CYS A 175 -4.64 -3.04 -5.49
N ILE A 176 -4.98 -2.69 -4.25
CA ILE A 176 -6.20 -1.95 -3.92
C ILE A 176 -5.82 -0.59 -3.34
N TYR A 177 -6.68 0.39 -3.55
CA TYR A 177 -6.45 1.80 -3.27
C TYR A 177 -7.47 2.29 -2.26
N MET A 178 -7.01 2.94 -1.21
CA MET A 178 -7.88 3.54 -0.21
C MET A 178 -8.03 5.03 -0.48
N LEU A 179 -9.27 5.50 -0.49
CA LEU A 179 -9.62 6.88 -0.70
C LEU A 179 -10.49 7.41 0.43
N SER A 180 -10.25 8.67 0.78
CA SER A 180 -11.12 9.39 1.72
C SER A 180 -12.49 9.68 1.11
N PRO A 181 -13.49 10.10 1.93
CA PRO A 181 -14.81 10.53 1.44
C PRO A 181 -14.77 11.73 0.46
N LYS A 182 -13.63 12.42 0.40
CA LYS A 182 -13.37 13.50 -0.57
C LYS A 182 -12.59 13.06 -1.80
N ALA A 183 -12.51 11.74 -2.04
CA ALA A 183 -11.75 11.13 -3.13
C ALA A 183 -10.24 11.45 -3.12
N LYS A 184 -9.66 11.70 -1.94
CA LYS A 184 -8.22 11.83 -1.74
C LYS A 184 -7.60 10.44 -1.58
N ILE A 185 -6.51 10.15 -2.29
CA ILE A 185 -5.78 8.89 -2.22
C ILE A 185 -5.00 8.86 -0.91
N THR A 186 -5.31 7.91 -0.04
CA THR A 186 -4.72 7.84 1.30
C THR A 186 -3.75 6.68 1.46
N ARG A 187 -3.97 5.56 0.78
CA ARG A 187 -3.11 4.38 0.93
C ARG A 187 -3.18 3.43 -0.26
N TYR A 188 -2.09 2.70 -0.45
CA TYR A 188 -1.93 1.61 -1.41
C TYR A 188 -1.68 0.32 -0.66
N LEU A 189 -2.52 -0.70 -0.87
CA LEU A 189 -2.28 -2.05 -0.38
C LEU A 189 -1.93 -2.93 -1.58
N ARG A 190 -0.65 -3.30 -1.68
CA ARG A 190 -0.08 -4.06 -2.80
C ARG A 190 -0.27 -5.56 -2.58
N GLY A 191 -0.38 -6.31 -3.66
CA GLY A 191 -0.54 -7.76 -3.65
C GLY A 191 -1.99 -8.19 -3.87
N ILE A 192 -2.25 -9.45 -3.54
CA ILE A 192 -3.54 -10.13 -3.71
C ILE A 192 -4.10 -10.67 -2.39
N TYR A 193 -3.31 -10.61 -1.33
CA TYR A 193 -3.71 -10.97 0.04
C TYR A 193 -3.56 -9.75 0.93
N PHE A 194 -4.60 -9.44 1.69
CA PHE A 194 -4.64 -8.27 2.54
C PHE A 194 -4.85 -8.69 3.99
N LEU A 195 -3.95 -8.26 4.88
CA LEU A 195 -4.09 -8.52 6.30
C LEU A 195 -5.33 -7.77 6.83
N PRO A 196 -6.25 -8.45 7.54
CA PRO A 196 -7.49 -7.81 8.01
C PRO A 196 -7.25 -6.55 8.83
N PHE A 197 -6.24 -6.58 9.71
CA PHE A 197 -5.85 -5.41 10.49
C PHE A 197 -5.34 -4.25 9.61
N GLU A 198 -4.52 -4.53 8.60
CA GLU A 198 -4.00 -3.51 7.70
C GLU A 198 -5.12 -2.88 6.85
N PHE A 199 -6.04 -3.70 6.37
CA PHE A 199 -7.22 -3.25 5.63
C PHE A 199 -8.09 -2.33 6.50
N LYS A 200 -8.39 -2.75 7.74
CA LYS A 200 -9.16 -1.94 8.69
C LYS A 200 -8.48 -0.62 9.02
N LEU A 201 -7.17 -0.66 9.32
CA LEU A 201 -6.40 0.55 9.60
C LEU A 201 -6.44 1.52 8.41
N ALA A 202 -6.27 1.01 7.20
CA ALA A 202 -6.32 1.82 5.98
C ALA A 202 -7.69 2.48 5.76
N LEU A 203 -8.80 1.81 6.11
CA LEU A 203 -10.13 2.40 6.08
C LEU A 203 -10.32 3.48 7.13
N ILE A 204 -9.80 3.29 8.35
CA ILE A 204 -9.84 4.31 9.43
C ILE A 204 -9.05 5.54 8.99
N GLU A 205 -7.83 5.37 8.48
CA GLU A 205 -7.01 6.48 7.95
C GLU A 205 -7.74 7.22 6.81
N ALA A 206 -8.37 6.47 5.90
CA ALA A 206 -9.16 7.03 4.83
C ALA A 206 -10.35 7.85 5.35
N SER A 207 -11.03 7.39 6.40
CA SER A 207 -12.15 8.11 7.02
C SER A 207 -11.74 9.48 7.58
N GLU A 208 -10.53 9.56 8.10
CA GLU A 208 -9.95 10.80 8.64
C GLU A 208 -9.24 11.64 7.56
N GLY A 209 -9.15 11.13 6.33
CA GLY A 209 -8.41 11.76 5.24
C GLY A 209 -6.90 11.82 5.48
N LYS A 210 -6.36 10.95 6.33
CA LYS A 210 -4.93 10.85 6.63
C LYS A 210 -4.25 9.88 5.68
N SER A 211 -3.10 10.26 5.19
CA SER A 211 -2.26 9.41 4.34
C SER A 211 -1.15 8.78 5.16
N ALA A 212 -0.96 7.47 5.02
CA ALA A 212 0.12 6.67 5.61
C ALA A 212 0.55 7.05 7.04
N SER A 213 0.12 6.29 8.04
CA SER A 213 0.49 6.52 9.45
C SER A 213 1.96 6.19 9.73
N THR A 214 2.49 6.75 10.85
CA THR A 214 3.84 6.44 11.36
C THR A 214 4.00 4.94 11.68
N ILE A 215 2.94 4.27 12.12
CA ILE A 215 2.91 2.82 12.38
C ILE A 215 3.21 2.03 11.10
N ASN A 216 2.67 2.50 9.96
CA ASN A 216 2.92 1.88 8.68
C ASN A 216 4.40 1.97 8.26
N LYS A 217 5.08 3.07 8.56
CA LYS A 217 6.52 3.21 8.29
C LYS A 217 7.36 2.22 9.09
N ILE A 218 6.98 1.93 10.35
CA ILE A 218 7.64 0.93 11.19
C ILE A 218 7.38 -0.48 10.65
N LEU A 219 6.13 -0.79 10.27
CA LEU A 219 5.79 -2.09 9.68
C LEU A 219 6.52 -2.31 8.34
N ILE A 220 6.56 -1.32 7.47
CA ILE A 220 7.30 -1.39 6.20
C ILE A 220 8.82 -1.52 6.43
N PHE A 221 9.36 -0.94 7.50
CA PHE A 221 10.76 -1.14 7.87
C PHE A 221 11.05 -2.60 8.25
N CYS A 222 10.13 -3.23 9.00
CA CYS A 222 10.27 -4.63 9.45
C CYS A 222 9.91 -5.68 8.38
N TYR A 223 9.09 -5.31 7.39
CA TYR A 223 8.65 -6.20 6.33
C TYR A 223 9.07 -5.66 4.96
N ASN A 224 9.60 -6.53 4.13
CA ASN A 224 9.85 -6.23 2.72
C ASN A 224 8.72 -6.82 1.86
N TYR A 225 8.30 -6.07 0.84
CA TYR A 225 7.45 -6.62 -0.20
C TYR A 225 8.27 -7.53 -1.11
N ASP A 226 7.83 -8.77 -1.25
CA ASP A 226 8.37 -9.74 -2.22
C ASP A 226 7.54 -9.68 -3.51
N PRO A 227 8.08 -9.12 -4.61
CA PRO A 227 7.36 -9.03 -5.87
C PRO A 227 7.08 -10.40 -6.51
N ALA A 228 7.91 -11.40 -6.24
CA ALA A 228 7.75 -12.73 -6.80
C ALA A 228 6.63 -13.51 -6.12
N GLY A 229 6.55 -13.43 -4.78
CA GLY A 229 5.47 -14.02 -3.99
C GLY A 229 4.25 -13.12 -3.83
N GLN A 230 4.32 -11.87 -4.29
CA GLN A 230 3.27 -10.84 -4.13
C GLN A 230 2.76 -10.68 -2.69
N GLN A 231 3.66 -10.82 -1.71
CA GLN A 231 3.34 -10.77 -0.29
C GLN A 231 4.43 -10.03 0.50
N TYR A 232 4.07 -9.58 1.69
CA TYR A 232 5.03 -8.99 2.62
C TYR A 232 5.73 -10.12 3.40
N VAL A 233 7.06 -10.15 3.31
CA VAL A 233 7.92 -11.07 4.08
C VAL A 233 8.71 -10.32 5.12
N LEU A 234 8.93 -10.94 6.28
CA LEU A 234 9.72 -10.34 7.36
C LEU A 234 11.15 -10.06 6.89
N ALA A 235 11.57 -8.81 6.99
CA ALA A 235 12.95 -8.40 6.67
C ALA A 235 13.90 -8.80 7.82
N VAL A 236 14.18 -10.10 7.94
CA VAL A 236 14.98 -10.69 9.03
C VAL A 236 16.30 -9.94 9.24
N THR A 237 16.99 -9.60 8.17
CA THR A 237 18.28 -8.87 8.23
C THR A 237 18.15 -7.50 8.87
N LYS A 238 17.09 -6.74 8.57
CA LYS A 238 16.84 -5.42 9.16
C LYS A 238 16.47 -5.52 10.63
N VAL A 239 15.59 -6.45 10.98
CA VAL A 239 15.14 -6.66 12.37
C VAL A 239 16.31 -7.13 13.23
N THR A 240 17.05 -8.15 12.77
CA THR A 240 18.22 -8.69 13.50
C THR A 240 19.31 -7.62 13.63
N GLY A 241 19.61 -6.87 12.57
CA GLY A 241 20.58 -5.77 12.61
C GLY A 241 20.20 -4.68 13.62
N SER A 242 18.93 -4.30 13.69
CA SER A 242 18.46 -3.31 14.67
C SER A 242 18.57 -3.80 16.12
N ILE A 243 18.28 -5.07 16.38
CA ILE A 243 18.42 -5.69 17.71
C ILE A 243 19.89 -5.72 18.13
N ILE A 244 20.79 -6.15 17.24
CA ILE A 244 22.24 -6.17 17.52
C ILE A 244 22.74 -4.76 17.82
N LEU A 245 22.38 -3.78 17.01
CA LEU A 245 22.78 -2.38 17.21
C LEU A 245 22.30 -1.86 18.57
N PHE A 246 21.07 -2.16 18.97
CA PHE A 246 20.51 -1.78 20.26
C PHE A 246 21.35 -2.35 21.43
N PHE A 247 21.68 -3.65 21.39
CA PHE A 247 22.49 -4.28 22.45
C PHE A 247 23.93 -3.75 22.49
N VAL A 248 24.54 -3.48 21.34
CA VAL A 248 25.87 -2.87 21.27
C VAL A 248 25.86 -1.47 21.89
N LEU A 249 24.84 -0.66 21.59
CA LEU A 249 24.66 0.68 22.13
C LEU A 249 24.46 0.65 23.67
N LEU A 250 23.64 -0.28 24.14
CA LEU A 250 23.39 -0.49 25.57
C LEU A 250 24.67 -0.91 26.30
N LEU A 251 25.45 -1.84 25.74
CA LEU A 251 26.74 -2.25 26.26
C LEU A 251 27.70 -1.05 26.32
N PHE A 252 27.77 -0.25 25.27
CA PHE A 252 28.62 0.92 25.21
C PHE A 252 28.26 1.95 26.30
N ILE A 253 26.96 2.24 26.47
CA ILE A 253 26.46 3.15 27.52
C ILE A 253 26.82 2.62 28.91
N THR A 254 26.62 1.34 29.18
CA THR A 254 26.94 0.74 30.47
C THR A 254 28.43 0.78 30.80
N LEU A 255 29.29 0.57 29.79
CA LEU A 255 30.76 0.70 29.95
C LEU A 255 31.17 2.16 30.21
N LEU A 256 30.58 3.13 29.55
CA LEU A 256 30.84 4.55 29.80
C LEU A 256 30.43 4.96 31.22
N LEU A 257 29.24 4.55 31.63
CA LEU A 257 28.75 4.84 33.00
C LEU A 257 29.65 4.20 34.07
N ARG A 258 30.05 2.93 33.90
CA ARG A 258 31.00 2.26 34.80
C ARG A 258 32.37 2.96 34.84
N SER A 259 32.86 3.45 33.73
CA SER A 259 34.12 4.19 33.64
C SER A 259 34.06 5.53 34.40
N ARG A 260 32.93 6.23 34.35
CA ARG A 260 32.70 7.48 35.11
C ARG A 260 32.56 7.21 36.61
N TYR A 261 31.85 6.17 36.98
CA TYR A 261 31.66 5.80 38.41
C TYR A 261 33.00 5.48 39.11
N LYS A 262 33.90 4.71 38.46
CA LYS A 262 35.25 4.43 38.99
C LYS A 262 36.13 5.69 39.15
N LYS A 263 35.87 6.77 38.43
CA LYS A 263 36.64 8.00 38.47
C LYS A 263 36.20 8.95 39.60
N ILE A 264 35.01 8.76 40.15
CA ILE A 264 34.41 9.58 41.22
C ILE A 264 34.82 9.01 42.61
N TYR A 265 35.10 7.71 42.68
CA TYR A 265 35.37 6.98 43.94
C TYR A 265 36.85 6.50 44.06
N SER A 266 37.75 6.90 43.18
CA SER A 266 39.20 6.75 43.28
C SER A 266 39.86 8.11 43.47
#